data_218380b6a11d21c9c1828d10941c852b
#
_entry.id   218380b6a11d21c9c1828d10941c852b
#
_cell.length_a   1.000
_cell.length_b   1.000
_cell.length_c   1.000
_cell.angle_alpha   90.00
_cell.angle_beta   90.00
_cell.angle_gamma   90.00
#
_symmetry.space_group_name_H-M   'P 1'
#
loop_
_entity.id
_entity.type
_entity.pdbx_description
1 polymer ?
#
loop_
_entity_poly.entity_id
_entity_poly.type
_entity_poly.pdbx_seq_one_letter_code
_entity_poly.pdbx_strand_id
1 'polypeptide(L)'
;LQDHAGIALFDKVGTGLRLNAHGVALQVIVTKALDELEHGYRSVLDDARGSGLHVACSATFAMRWLVPNLPSFYRRHPDTRIRLSMTSAREIRHEGADLVLAWDRRSYPPNDEARAFRFADVAFGPVCAPNYPVAVSGEGFVCKTRIVHEHTSRAWDTWQNNAGKRVRSENDLMFPHTHLCIEAALSGLGVALVERRMVRDEIAGGRLIAQCGFVRFDDGLAAVPTSRRADSEQAKEFVAWLRETMTAEDTAFHALRSALLATP
;
A
#
# COMPACT_ATOMS: atom_id res chain seq x y z
N LEU A 1 -29.21 28.28 -7.58
CA LEU A 1 -29.12 27.02 -6.84
C LEU A 1 -29.92 27.08 -5.52
N GLN A 2 -29.73 28.12 -4.67
CA GLN A 2 -30.50 28.30 -3.44
C GLN A 2 -32.00 28.41 -3.74
N ASP A 3 -32.38 29.17 -4.74
CA ASP A 3 -33.79 29.33 -5.15
C ASP A 3 -34.42 28.02 -5.60
N HIS A 4 -33.67 27.17 -6.27
CA HIS A 4 -34.12 25.85 -6.70
C HIS A 4 -34.16 24.83 -5.54
N ALA A 5 -33.21 24.92 -4.60
CA ALA A 5 -33.17 24.05 -3.43
C ALA A 5 -34.13 24.44 -2.31
N GLY A 6 -34.65 25.68 -2.32
CA GLY A 6 -35.53 26.22 -1.28
C GLY A 6 -34.86 26.44 0.08
N ILE A 7 -33.52 26.39 0.13
CA ILE A 7 -32.73 26.56 1.35
C ILE A 7 -31.54 27.49 1.11
N ALA A 8 -31.14 28.26 2.12
CA ALA A 8 -29.92 29.05 2.07
C ALA A 8 -28.68 28.13 2.14
N LEU A 9 -27.70 28.39 1.29
CA LEU A 9 -26.41 27.67 1.23
C LEU A 9 -25.23 28.54 1.67
N PHE A 10 -25.45 29.87 1.78
CA PHE A 10 -24.44 30.85 2.15
C PHE A 10 -24.95 31.77 3.27
N ASP A 11 -24.02 32.12 4.16
CA ASP A 11 -24.20 33.18 5.14
C ASP A 11 -23.47 34.44 4.68
N LYS A 12 -24.07 35.61 4.93
CA LYS A 12 -23.41 36.88 4.65
C LYS A 12 -22.45 37.21 5.79
N VAL A 13 -21.18 37.41 5.44
CA VAL A 13 -20.14 37.80 6.41
C VAL A 13 -19.44 39.07 5.92
N GLY A 14 -19.85 40.21 6.51
CA GLY A 14 -19.39 41.53 6.05
C GLY A 14 -19.86 41.81 4.61
N THR A 15 -18.93 42.07 3.71
CA THR A 15 -19.17 42.26 2.26
C THR A 15 -19.10 40.96 1.45
N GLY A 16 -18.74 39.81 2.06
CA GLY A 16 -18.58 38.53 1.40
C GLY A 16 -19.66 37.51 1.75
N LEU A 17 -19.60 36.34 1.08
CA LEU A 17 -20.41 35.18 1.31
C LEU A 17 -19.53 34.01 1.81
N ARG A 18 -20.02 33.25 2.77
CA ARG A 18 -19.41 32.02 3.24
C ARG A 18 -20.44 30.88 3.22
N LEU A 19 -20.01 29.68 2.83
CA LEU A 19 -20.88 28.50 2.90
C LEU A 19 -21.31 28.24 4.35
N ASN A 20 -22.64 28.08 4.54
CA ASN A 20 -23.17 27.57 5.80
C ASN A 20 -23.10 26.03 5.86
N ALA A 21 -23.61 25.40 6.89
CA ALA A 21 -23.56 23.94 7.07
C ALA A 21 -24.18 23.17 5.89
N HIS A 22 -25.30 23.65 5.34
CA HIS A 22 -25.96 23.05 4.16
C HIS A 22 -25.12 23.24 2.90
N GLY A 23 -24.51 24.43 2.76
CA GLY A 23 -23.60 24.74 1.64
C GLY A 23 -22.35 23.86 1.64
N VAL A 24 -21.73 23.64 2.81
CA VAL A 24 -20.58 22.74 2.97
C VAL A 24 -20.96 21.29 2.64
N ALA A 25 -22.09 20.81 3.14
CA ALA A 25 -22.58 19.46 2.84
C ALA A 25 -22.81 19.26 1.33
N LEU A 26 -23.44 20.24 0.67
CA LEU A 26 -23.67 20.21 -0.78
C LEU A 26 -22.36 20.32 -1.56
N GLN A 27 -21.41 21.16 -1.12
CA GLN A 27 -20.09 21.27 -1.75
C GLN A 27 -19.37 19.94 -1.83
N VAL A 28 -19.34 19.17 -0.74
CA VAL A 28 -18.72 17.84 -0.70
C VAL A 28 -19.32 16.92 -1.76
N ILE A 29 -20.65 16.90 -1.88
CA ILE A 29 -21.37 16.05 -2.85
C ILE A 29 -21.08 16.49 -4.28
N VAL A 30 -21.17 17.81 -4.55
CA VAL A 30 -20.97 18.37 -5.90
C VAL A 30 -19.53 18.20 -6.34
N THR A 31 -18.56 18.49 -5.47
CA THR A 31 -17.13 18.27 -5.77
C THR A 31 -16.90 16.82 -6.16
N LYS A 32 -17.39 15.88 -5.36
CA LYS A 32 -17.24 14.45 -5.67
C LYS A 32 -17.88 14.06 -6.99
N ALA A 33 -19.08 14.56 -7.30
CA ALA A 33 -19.75 14.27 -8.56
C ALA A 33 -19.00 14.83 -9.77
N LEU A 34 -18.46 16.05 -9.66
CA LEU A 34 -17.65 16.67 -10.71
C LEU A 34 -16.32 15.94 -10.89
N ASP A 35 -15.67 15.52 -9.82
CA ASP A 35 -14.47 14.71 -9.87
C ASP A 35 -14.74 13.37 -10.58
N GLU A 36 -15.84 12.69 -10.27
CA GLU A 36 -16.26 11.44 -10.95
C GLU A 36 -16.51 11.66 -12.45
N LEU A 37 -17.13 12.77 -12.83
CA LEU A 37 -17.35 13.13 -14.24
C LEU A 37 -16.04 13.42 -14.98
N GLU A 38 -15.14 14.19 -14.37
CA GLU A 38 -13.82 14.49 -14.93
C GLU A 38 -13.01 13.20 -15.12
N HIS A 39 -13.04 12.32 -14.14
CA HIS A 39 -12.38 11.01 -14.22
C HIS A 39 -12.95 10.14 -15.32
N GLY A 40 -14.29 10.05 -15.42
CA GLY A 40 -14.95 9.31 -16.50
C GLY A 40 -14.57 9.85 -17.87
N TYR A 41 -14.54 11.16 -18.03
CA TYR A 41 -14.16 11.81 -19.28
C TYR A 41 -12.69 11.54 -19.64
N ARG A 42 -11.77 11.70 -18.68
CA ARG A 42 -10.34 11.38 -18.88
C ARG A 42 -10.14 9.90 -19.24
N SER A 43 -10.85 8.98 -18.59
CA SER A 43 -10.80 7.55 -18.92
C SER A 43 -11.20 7.29 -20.38
N VAL A 44 -12.28 7.90 -20.86
CA VAL A 44 -12.72 7.77 -22.26
C VAL A 44 -11.68 8.33 -23.24
N LEU A 45 -11.07 9.49 -22.91
CA LEU A 45 -10.02 10.06 -23.75
C LEU A 45 -8.75 9.20 -23.76
N ASP A 46 -8.38 8.65 -22.62
CA ASP A 46 -7.24 7.76 -22.48
C ASP A 46 -7.48 6.45 -23.26
N ASP A 47 -8.70 5.92 -23.23
CA ASP A 47 -9.10 4.77 -24.03
C ASP A 47 -8.97 5.04 -25.53
N ALA A 48 -9.47 6.18 -26.00
CA ALA A 48 -9.38 6.59 -27.39
C ALA A 48 -7.94 6.80 -27.90
N ARG A 49 -7.01 7.13 -26.98
CA ARG A 49 -5.59 7.35 -27.29
C ARG A 49 -4.74 6.08 -27.17
N GLY A 50 -5.33 4.92 -26.85
CA GLY A 50 -4.60 3.68 -26.62
C GLY A 50 -3.67 3.77 -25.40
N SER A 51 -4.04 4.55 -24.39
CA SER A 51 -3.27 4.65 -23.14
C SER A 51 -3.27 3.30 -22.43
N GLY A 52 -2.08 2.93 -21.93
CA GLY A 52 -1.85 1.62 -21.33
C GLY A 52 -2.65 1.36 -20.05
N LEU A 53 -2.39 0.22 -19.44
CA LEU A 53 -3.00 -0.20 -18.17
C LEU A 53 -2.65 0.78 -17.04
N HIS A 54 -3.64 1.36 -16.40
CA HIS A 54 -3.45 2.26 -15.27
C HIS A 54 -3.50 1.49 -13.95
N VAL A 55 -2.38 1.45 -13.27
CA VAL A 55 -2.21 0.73 -12.00
C VAL A 55 -1.95 1.71 -10.87
N ALA A 56 -2.76 1.65 -9.83
CA ALA A 56 -2.58 2.42 -8.61
C ALA A 56 -1.99 1.53 -7.50
N CYS A 57 -1.00 2.01 -6.78
CA CYS A 57 -0.42 1.30 -5.65
C CYS A 57 0.26 2.26 -4.66
N SER A 58 0.68 1.76 -3.49
CA SER A 58 1.44 2.58 -2.55
C SER A 58 2.79 2.98 -3.14
N ALA A 59 3.25 4.20 -2.81
CA ALA A 59 4.55 4.70 -3.24
C ALA A 59 5.70 3.76 -2.85
N THR A 60 5.63 3.17 -1.66
CA THR A 60 6.64 2.23 -1.18
C THR A 60 6.70 0.98 -2.07
N PHE A 61 5.55 0.40 -2.40
CA PHE A 61 5.49 -0.77 -3.28
C PHE A 61 5.98 -0.43 -4.69
N ALA A 62 5.55 0.70 -5.24
CA ALA A 62 6.01 1.17 -6.54
C ALA A 62 7.53 1.30 -6.59
N MET A 63 8.13 2.01 -5.64
CA MET A 63 9.56 2.34 -5.65
C MET A 63 10.45 1.13 -5.34
N ARG A 64 10.05 0.30 -4.38
CA ARG A 64 10.92 -0.76 -3.83
C ARG A 64 10.73 -2.12 -4.49
N TRP A 65 9.59 -2.34 -5.13
CA TRP A 65 9.34 -3.62 -5.77
C TRP A 65 8.88 -3.51 -7.23
N LEU A 66 7.83 -2.75 -7.51
CA LEU A 66 7.18 -2.78 -8.82
C LEU A 66 8.10 -2.22 -9.92
N VAL A 67 8.57 -0.98 -9.78
CA VAL A 67 9.41 -0.31 -10.79
C VAL A 67 10.72 -1.08 -11.05
N PRO A 68 11.46 -1.56 -10.03
CA PRO A 68 12.65 -2.39 -10.26
C PRO A 68 12.39 -3.68 -11.05
N ASN A 69 11.20 -4.26 -10.95
CA ASN A 69 10.82 -5.49 -11.65
C ASN A 69 10.15 -5.26 -13.02
N LEU A 70 9.62 -4.06 -13.31
CA LEU A 70 8.97 -3.73 -14.59
C LEU A 70 9.81 -4.06 -15.85
N PRO A 71 11.14 -3.96 -15.86
CA PRO A 71 11.92 -4.37 -17.02
C PRO A 71 11.69 -5.84 -17.43
N SER A 72 11.38 -6.72 -16.48
CA SER A 72 11.04 -8.11 -16.77
C SER A 72 9.67 -8.26 -17.42
N PHE A 73 8.70 -7.43 -17.03
CA PHE A 73 7.39 -7.35 -17.66
C PHE A 73 7.48 -6.84 -19.09
N TYR A 74 8.16 -5.73 -19.33
CA TYR A 74 8.29 -5.14 -20.67
C TYR A 74 9.07 -6.01 -21.65
N ARG A 75 9.98 -6.89 -21.19
CA ARG A 75 10.61 -7.88 -22.08
C ARG A 75 9.61 -8.90 -22.62
N ARG A 76 8.55 -9.23 -21.87
CA ARG A 76 7.52 -10.20 -22.28
C ARG A 76 6.36 -9.52 -23.03
N HIS A 77 6.05 -8.28 -22.66
CA HIS A 77 4.91 -7.51 -23.14
C HIS A 77 5.35 -6.12 -23.61
N PRO A 78 6.14 -6.03 -24.72
CA PRO A 78 6.76 -4.77 -25.17
C PRO A 78 5.75 -3.71 -25.60
N ASP A 79 4.57 -4.13 -26.03
CA ASP A 79 3.50 -3.25 -26.52
C ASP A 79 2.59 -2.75 -25.39
N THR A 80 2.68 -3.33 -24.20
CA THR A 80 1.88 -2.92 -23.05
C THR A 80 2.52 -1.73 -22.34
N ARG A 81 1.76 -0.67 -22.16
CA ARG A 81 2.19 0.50 -21.38
C ARG A 81 1.53 0.48 -20.01
N ILE A 82 2.34 0.67 -18.96
CA ILE A 82 1.84 0.80 -17.60
C ILE A 82 1.92 2.27 -17.19
N ARG A 83 0.78 2.83 -16.78
CA ARG A 83 0.70 4.12 -16.10
C ARG A 83 0.56 3.86 -14.61
N LEU A 84 1.45 4.44 -13.80
CA LEU A 84 1.41 4.28 -12.35
C LEU A 84 0.84 5.54 -11.71
N SER A 85 -0.03 5.35 -10.74
CA SER A 85 -0.40 6.37 -9.76
C SER A 85 -0.17 5.86 -8.35
N MET A 86 0.09 6.81 -7.44
CA MET A 86 0.33 6.48 -6.04
C MET A 86 -0.93 6.71 -5.24
N THR A 87 -1.36 5.71 -4.48
CA THR A 87 -2.52 5.80 -3.61
C THR A 87 -2.10 5.72 -2.16
N SER A 88 -2.81 6.40 -1.29
CA SER A 88 -2.76 6.14 0.14
C SER A 88 -3.76 5.04 0.51
N ALA A 89 -3.54 4.35 1.64
CA ALA A 89 -4.43 3.27 2.11
C ALA A 89 -5.91 3.70 2.30
N ARG A 90 -6.20 5.00 2.33
CA ARG A 90 -7.57 5.55 2.46
C ARG A 90 -8.25 5.83 1.13
N GLU A 91 -7.51 5.88 0.06
CA GLU A 91 -8.00 6.36 -1.24
C GLU A 91 -8.09 5.22 -2.23
N ILE A 92 -8.98 4.28 -1.98
CA ILE A 92 -9.15 3.05 -2.75
C ILE A 92 -9.84 3.29 -4.10
N ARG A 93 -10.64 4.34 -4.19
CA ARG A 93 -11.34 4.71 -5.43
C ARG A 93 -10.58 5.81 -6.12
N HIS A 94 -9.48 5.42 -6.77
CA HIS A 94 -8.68 6.42 -7.44
C HIS A 94 -8.93 6.48 -8.93
N GLU A 95 -9.41 7.63 -9.27
CA GLU A 95 -8.96 8.50 -10.36
C GLU A 95 -8.69 7.76 -11.67
N GLY A 96 -9.63 6.86 -12.08
CA GLY A 96 -9.53 6.16 -13.34
C GLY A 96 -8.43 5.09 -13.40
N ALA A 97 -7.97 4.59 -12.24
CA ALA A 97 -7.14 3.38 -12.24
C ALA A 97 -7.94 2.17 -12.73
N ASP A 98 -7.28 1.27 -13.44
CA ASP A 98 -7.86 0.00 -13.85
C ASP A 98 -7.72 -1.04 -12.74
N LEU A 99 -6.54 -1.06 -12.10
CA LEU A 99 -6.21 -1.94 -11.00
C LEU A 99 -5.65 -1.14 -9.83
N VAL A 100 -6.05 -1.50 -8.62
CA VAL A 100 -5.41 -1.03 -7.37
C VAL A 100 -4.69 -2.22 -6.72
N LEU A 101 -3.39 -2.06 -6.44
CA LEU A 101 -2.60 -3.08 -5.75
C LEU A 101 -2.53 -2.76 -4.27
N ALA A 102 -3.01 -3.67 -3.44
CA ALA A 102 -3.05 -3.51 -1.99
C ALA A 102 -2.78 -4.82 -1.25
N TRP A 103 -2.31 -4.73 -0.01
CA TRP A 103 -2.09 -5.89 0.86
C TRP A 103 -3.25 -6.13 1.83
N ASP A 104 -3.99 -5.09 2.19
CA ASP A 104 -5.13 -5.16 3.12
C ASP A 104 -6.45 -5.03 2.35
N ARG A 105 -6.90 -6.15 1.76
CA ARG A 105 -8.16 -6.17 1.01
C ARG A 105 -9.40 -5.98 1.88
N ARG A 106 -9.32 -6.22 3.20
CA ARG A 106 -10.45 -6.04 4.13
C ARG A 106 -10.78 -4.56 4.36
N SER A 107 -9.88 -3.66 3.97
CA SER A 107 -10.15 -2.22 3.96
C SER A 107 -11.05 -1.80 2.80
N TYR A 108 -11.32 -2.70 1.84
CA TYR A 108 -12.09 -2.44 0.64
C TYR A 108 -13.58 -2.68 0.86
N PRO A 109 -14.47 -1.99 0.13
CA PRO A 109 -15.88 -2.32 0.11
C PRO A 109 -16.09 -3.79 -0.26
N PRO A 110 -17.09 -4.48 0.32
CA PRO A 110 -17.29 -5.93 0.10
C PRO A 110 -17.40 -6.34 -1.38
N ASN A 111 -17.98 -5.49 -2.21
CA ASN A 111 -18.09 -5.75 -3.65
C ASN A 111 -16.74 -5.72 -4.37
N ASP A 112 -15.83 -4.85 -3.95
CA ASP A 112 -14.48 -4.74 -4.52
C ASP A 112 -13.61 -5.87 -3.96
N GLU A 113 -13.75 -6.20 -2.67
CA GLU A 113 -13.07 -7.34 -2.05
C GLU A 113 -13.41 -8.66 -2.76
N ALA A 114 -14.68 -8.88 -3.09
CA ALA A 114 -15.13 -10.09 -3.81
C ALA A 114 -14.53 -10.22 -5.21
N ARG A 115 -14.11 -9.11 -5.84
CA ARG A 115 -13.48 -9.06 -7.16
C ARG A 115 -11.96 -9.05 -7.10
N ALA A 116 -11.37 -8.94 -5.91
CA ALA A 116 -9.93 -8.85 -5.76
C ALA A 116 -9.22 -10.16 -6.11
N PHE A 117 -8.17 -10.06 -6.91
CA PHE A 117 -7.30 -11.18 -7.26
C PHE A 117 -6.07 -11.18 -6.35
N ARG A 118 -6.00 -12.12 -5.42
CA ARG A 118 -4.79 -12.32 -4.62
C ARG A 118 -3.67 -12.86 -5.50
N PHE A 119 -2.50 -12.23 -5.47
CA PHE A 119 -1.36 -12.62 -6.28
C PHE A 119 -0.10 -12.97 -5.48
N ALA A 120 0.00 -12.59 -4.19
CA ALA A 120 1.09 -13.00 -3.34
C ALA A 120 0.73 -12.97 -1.85
N ASP A 121 1.46 -13.75 -1.07
CA ASP A 121 1.45 -13.67 0.38
C ASP A 121 2.25 -12.47 0.87
N VAL A 122 1.97 -11.99 2.07
CA VAL A 122 2.75 -10.95 2.73
C VAL A 122 3.34 -11.47 4.05
N ALA A 123 4.55 -11.03 4.35
CA ALA A 123 5.20 -11.34 5.61
C ALA A 123 5.78 -10.07 6.23
N PHE A 124 5.30 -9.72 7.40
CA PHE A 124 5.75 -8.54 8.13
C PHE A 124 6.72 -8.91 9.24
N GLY A 125 7.70 -8.05 9.49
CA GLY A 125 8.65 -8.21 10.57
C GLY A 125 9.12 -6.88 11.13
N PRO A 126 9.44 -6.84 12.44
CA PRO A 126 10.12 -5.71 13.07
C PRO A 126 11.54 -5.57 12.55
N VAL A 127 11.90 -4.39 12.08
CA VAL A 127 13.25 -4.09 11.60
C VAL A 127 13.79 -2.82 12.24
N CYS A 128 15.09 -2.77 12.47
CA CYS A 128 15.79 -1.59 12.98
C CYS A 128 17.23 -1.55 12.43
N ALA A 129 17.90 -0.42 12.60
CA ALA A 129 19.33 -0.32 12.34
C ALA A 129 20.12 -1.28 13.28
N PRO A 130 21.26 -1.87 12.83
CA PRO A 130 22.00 -2.87 13.59
C PRO A 130 22.46 -2.40 14.98
N ASN A 131 22.74 -1.11 15.11
CA ASN A 131 23.18 -0.49 16.35
C ASN A 131 22.03 0.07 17.22
N TYR A 132 20.77 -0.08 16.77
CA TYR A 132 19.63 0.38 17.57
C TYR A 132 19.38 -0.57 18.75
N PRO A 133 19.30 -0.07 20.01
CA PRO A 133 19.18 -0.93 21.17
C PRO A 133 17.80 -1.58 21.25
N VAL A 134 17.77 -2.91 21.15
CA VAL A 134 16.58 -3.75 21.29
C VAL A 134 16.92 -4.91 22.23
N ALA A 135 16.13 -5.05 23.30
CA ALA A 135 16.24 -6.20 24.19
C ALA A 135 15.28 -7.30 23.71
N VAL A 136 15.82 -8.33 23.07
CA VAL A 136 15.05 -9.47 22.54
C VAL A 136 14.99 -10.60 23.57
N SER A 137 13.83 -11.21 23.73
CA SER A 137 13.59 -12.39 24.55
C SER A 137 12.75 -13.42 23.79
N GLY A 138 12.55 -14.61 24.34
CA GLY A 138 11.64 -15.62 23.80
C GLY A 138 10.20 -15.11 23.66
N GLU A 139 9.78 -14.22 24.55
CA GLU A 139 8.43 -13.65 24.60
C GLU A 139 8.22 -12.45 23.67
N GLY A 140 9.30 -11.90 23.09
CA GLY A 140 9.21 -10.74 22.20
C GLY A 140 10.40 -9.81 22.33
N PHE A 141 10.16 -8.48 22.31
CA PHE A 141 11.22 -7.51 22.50
C PHE A 141 10.74 -6.21 23.17
N VAL A 142 11.71 -5.48 23.72
CA VAL A 142 11.54 -4.14 24.28
C VAL A 142 12.42 -3.17 23.50
N CYS A 143 11.87 -2.03 23.12
CA CYS A 143 12.59 -0.95 22.46
C CYS A 143 12.18 0.41 23.02
N LYS A 144 13.01 1.42 22.83
CA LYS A 144 12.67 2.78 23.25
C LYS A 144 11.56 3.36 22.38
N THR A 145 11.65 3.20 21.06
CA THR A 145 10.71 3.80 20.12
C THR A 145 10.20 2.75 19.12
N ARG A 146 8.88 2.65 19.01
CA ARG A 146 8.19 1.88 17.97
C ARG A 146 7.74 2.85 16.89
N ILE A 147 8.04 2.54 15.64
CA ILE A 147 7.62 3.31 14.47
C ILE A 147 6.31 2.72 13.96
N VAL A 148 5.30 3.57 13.86
CA VAL A 148 3.92 3.20 13.54
C VAL A 148 3.50 3.91 12.24
N HIS A 149 2.90 3.16 11.34
CA HIS A 149 2.26 3.72 10.16
C HIS A 149 0.84 4.18 10.51
N GLU A 150 0.50 5.45 10.25
CA GLU A 150 -0.76 6.09 10.69
C GLU A 150 -2.02 5.32 10.26
N HIS A 151 -2.01 4.79 9.04
CA HIS A 151 -3.20 4.15 8.46
C HIS A 151 -3.27 2.63 8.69
N THR A 152 -2.22 2.03 9.24
CA THR A 152 -2.15 0.60 9.54
C THR A 152 -1.71 0.33 10.98
N SER A 153 -2.18 1.12 11.93
CA SER A 153 -1.81 1.01 13.34
C SER A 153 -2.05 -0.38 13.94
N ARG A 154 -3.09 -1.09 13.46
CA ARG A 154 -3.38 -2.47 13.88
C ARG A 154 -2.39 -3.52 13.36
N ALA A 155 -1.50 -3.17 12.42
CA ALA A 155 -0.51 -4.12 11.90
C ALA A 155 0.40 -4.65 12.99
N TRP A 156 0.77 -3.83 13.98
CA TRP A 156 1.54 -4.28 15.14
C TRP A 156 0.81 -5.31 15.98
N ASP A 157 -0.49 -5.12 16.24
CA ASP A 157 -1.30 -6.10 17.00
C ASP A 157 -1.46 -7.40 16.22
N THR A 158 -1.69 -7.31 14.91
CA THR A 158 -1.76 -8.47 14.02
C THR A 158 -0.43 -9.22 14.03
N TRP A 159 0.70 -8.52 13.94
CA TRP A 159 2.01 -9.16 14.02
C TRP A 159 2.23 -9.85 15.37
N GLN A 160 1.93 -9.19 16.48
CA GLN A 160 2.08 -9.77 17.81
C GLN A 160 1.26 -11.06 17.96
N ASN A 161 0.01 -11.06 17.48
CA ASN A 161 -0.86 -12.22 17.53
C ASN A 161 -0.34 -13.37 16.65
N ASN A 162 0.08 -13.07 15.42
CA ASN A 162 0.57 -14.10 14.48
C ASN A 162 1.95 -14.63 14.89
N ALA A 163 2.79 -13.79 15.48
CA ALA A 163 4.12 -14.17 15.94
C ALA A 163 4.10 -14.88 17.30
N GLY A 164 3.01 -14.78 18.06
CA GLY A 164 2.98 -15.17 19.47
C GLY A 164 3.95 -14.39 20.34
N LYS A 165 4.28 -13.15 19.98
CA LYS A 165 5.31 -12.32 20.60
C LYS A 165 4.72 -10.99 21.06
N ARG A 166 5.32 -10.41 22.09
CA ARG A 166 4.93 -9.10 22.62
C ARG A 166 5.96 -8.04 22.29
N VAL A 167 5.49 -6.84 22.00
CA VAL A 167 6.32 -5.66 21.79
C VAL A 167 5.99 -4.62 22.84
N ARG A 168 7.01 -4.16 23.53
CA ARG A 168 6.90 -3.05 24.49
C ARG A 168 7.78 -1.91 24.03
N SER A 169 7.22 -0.71 23.97
CA SER A 169 7.93 0.53 23.64
C SER A 169 7.60 1.62 24.65
N GLU A 170 8.54 2.52 24.86
CA GLU A 170 8.32 3.72 25.68
C GLU A 170 7.56 4.79 24.91
N ASN A 171 7.81 4.86 23.59
CA ASN A 171 7.25 5.87 22.70
C ASN A 171 6.80 5.25 21.36
N ASP A 172 5.81 5.89 20.76
CA ASP A 172 5.40 5.65 19.37
C ASP A 172 5.73 6.88 18.51
N LEU A 173 6.37 6.66 17.37
CA LEU A 173 6.66 7.66 16.37
C LEU A 173 5.86 7.33 15.11
N MET A 174 4.96 8.23 14.71
CA MET A 174 4.01 7.99 13.64
C MET A 174 4.44 8.63 12.31
N PHE A 175 4.27 7.88 11.22
CA PHE A 175 4.50 8.38 9.86
C PHE A 175 3.35 7.97 8.92
N PRO A 176 3.00 8.84 7.96
CA PRO A 176 1.88 8.60 7.03
C PRO A 176 2.20 7.57 5.93
N HIS A 177 3.48 7.25 5.71
CA HIS A 177 3.91 6.37 4.63
C HIS A 177 4.95 5.34 5.08
N THR A 178 4.84 4.11 4.57
CA THR A 178 5.75 3.01 4.91
C THR A 178 7.21 3.32 4.57
N HIS A 179 7.50 4.02 3.47
CA HIS A 179 8.89 4.39 3.14
C HIS A 179 9.50 5.33 4.20
N LEU A 180 8.71 6.22 4.80
CA LEU A 180 9.19 7.06 5.91
C LEU A 180 9.44 6.22 7.17
N CYS A 181 8.61 5.22 7.44
CA CYS A 181 8.86 4.27 8.52
C CYS A 181 10.19 3.51 8.32
N ILE A 182 10.48 3.10 7.07
CA ILE A 182 11.72 2.41 6.72
C ILE A 182 12.93 3.35 6.89
N GLU A 183 12.86 4.57 6.37
CA GLU A 183 13.94 5.55 6.50
C GLU A 183 14.19 5.94 7.97
N ALA A 184 13.13 6.05 8.78
CA ALA A 184 13.26 6.29 10.21
C ALA A 184 13.99 5.12 10.92
N ALA A 185 13.67 3.87 10.56
CA ALA A 185 14.38 2.70 11.10
C ALA A 185 15.85 2.67 10.67
N LEU A 186 16.15 2.97 9.40
CA LEU A 186 17.51 3.08 8.86
C LEU A 186 18.33 4.16 9.58
N SER A 187 17.67 5.27 9.92
CA SER A 187 18.28 6.38 10.66
C SER A 187 18.44 6.12 12.17
N GLY A 188 18.05 4.93 12.64
CA GLY A 188 18.16 4.57 14.06
C GLY A 188 17.14 5.25 14.97
N LEU A 189 16.01 5.73 14.44
CA LEU A 189 14.97 6.38 15.26
C LEU A 189 14.10 5.38 16.01
N GLY A 190 14.06 4.11 15.61
CA GLY A 190 13.21 3.11 16.24
C GLY A 190 13.13 1.79 15.49
N VAL A 191 12.14 0.98 15.90
CA VAL A 191 11.80 -0.29 15.27
C VAL A 191 10.54 -0.11 14.44
N ALA A 192 10.60 -0.38 13.14
CA ALA A 192 9.47 -0.32 12.21
C ALA A 192 8.95 -1.72 11.88
N LEU A 193 7.64 -1.86 11.73
CA LEU A 193 7.01 -3.07 11.20
C LEU A 193 6.81 -2.90 9.69
N VAL A 194 7.48 -3.75 8.90
CA VAL A 194 7.48 -3.62 7.44
C VAL A 194 7.34 -4.98 6.75
N GLU A 195 6.81 -4.95 5.53
CA GLU A 195 6.75 -6.13 4.67
C GLU A 195 8.17 -6.48 4.16
N ARG A 196 8.49 -7.76 4.14
CA ARG A 196 9.82 -8.31 3.87
C ARG A 196 10.46 -7.82 2.58
N ARG A 197 9.70 -7.80 1.48
CA ARG A 197 10.21 -7.40 0.15
C ARG A 197 10.60 -5.93 0.09
N MET A 198 9.95 -5.11 0.93
CA MET A 198 10.20 -3.66 0.97
C MET A 198 11.56 -3.30 1.58
N VAL A 199 12.20 -4.23 2.27
CA VAL A 199 13.49 -4.03 2.97
C VAL A 199 14.52 -5.11 2.62
N ARG A 200 14.30 -5.85 1.53
CA ARG A 200 15.16 -6.96 1.12
C ARG A 200 16.62 -6.52 0.98
N ASP A 201 16.85 -5.43 0.29
CA ASP A 201 18.21 -4.95 -0.02
C ASP A 201 18.89 -4.34 1.22
N GLU A 202 18.14 -3.73 2.12
CA GLU A 202 18.64 -3.23 3.40
C GLU A 202 19.05 -4.38 4.34
N ILE A 203 18.25 -5.44 4.38
CA ILE A 203 18.59 -6.64 5.16
C ILE A 203 19.80 -7.35 4.56
N ALA A 204 19.84 -7.55 3.25
CA ALA A 204 20.96 -8.19 2.56
C ALA A 204 22.27 -7.38 2.71
N GLY A 205 22.17 -6.06 2.69
CA GLY A 205 23.29 -5.13 2.90
C GLY A 205 23.65 -4.88 4.35
N GLY A 206 22.97 -5.51 5.32
CA GLY A 206 23.22 -5.33 6.75
C GLY A 206 22.89 -3.94 7.30
N ARG A 207 22.14 -3.12 6.56
CA ARG A 207 21.69 -1.78 6.99
C ARG A 207 20.47 -1.85 7.92
N LEU A 208 19.68 -2.90 7.80
CA LEU A 208 18.60 -3.25 8.73
C LEU A 208 18.76 -4.68 9.19
N ILE A 209 18.27 -4.95 10.40
CA ILE A 209 18.18 -6.30 10.97
C ILE A 209 16.72 -6.59 11.35
N ALA A 210 16.30 -7.84 11.14
CA ALA A 210 14.98 -8.35 11.52
C ALA A 210 15.14 -9.38 12.65
N GLN A 211 15.35 -8.91 13.88
CA GLN A 211 15.70 -9.76 15.03
C GLN A 211 14.64 -10.82 15.37
N CYS A 212 13.37 -10.54 15.09
CA CYS A 212 12.26 -11.47 15.31
C CYS A 212 11.82 -12.21 14.04
N GLY A 213 12.54 -11.99 12.93
CA GLY A 213 12.18 -12.52 11.62
C GLY A 213 10.88 -11.91 11.05
N PHE A 214 10.36 -12.55 10.02
CA PHE A 214 9.12 -12.14 9.35
C PHE A 214 8.03 -13.20 9.55
N VAL A 215 6.82 -12.76 9.83
CA VAL A 215 5.65 -13.59 10.06
C VAL A 215 4.63 -13.34 8.97
N ARG A 216 4.10 -14.42 8.41
CA ARG A 216 3.06 -14.35 7.38
C ARG A 216 1.76 -13.79 7.96
N PHE A 217 1.12 -12.92 7.20
CA PHE A 217 -0.24 -12.45 7.46
C PHE A 217 -1.22 -13.23 6.57
N ASP A 218 -2.43 -13.47 7.07
CA ASP A 218 -3.47 -14.19 6.34
C ASP A 218 -3.93 -13.44 5.09
N ASP A 219 -3.95 -12.10 5.15
CA ASP A 219 -4.16 -11.27 3.98
C ASP A 219 -2.90 -11.26 3.12
N GLY A 220 -3.11 -11.24 1.80
CA GLY A 220 -2.02 -11.19 0.82
C GLY A 220 -2.13 -9.95 -0.04
N LEU A 221 -1.12 -9.72 -0.87
CA LEU A 221 -1.18 -8.72 -1.92
C LEU A 221 -2.27 -9.10 -2.93
N ALA A 222 -3.15 -8.16 -3.20
CA ALA A 222 -4.25 -8.32 -4.14
C ALA A 222 -4.30 -7.19 -5.17
N ALA A 223 -4.72 -7.52 -6.39
CA ALA A 223 -5.12 -6.57 -7.41
C ALA A 223 -6.64 -6.44 -7.36
N VAL A 224 -7.13 -5.24 -7.09
CA VAL A 224 -8.55 -4.91 -7.01
C VAL A 224 -8.97 -4.24 -8.30
N PRO A 225 -9.87 -4.85 -9.09
CA PRO A 225 -10.40 -4.23 -10.30
C PRO A 225 -11.29 -3.04 -9.95
N THR A 226 -11.01 -1.88 -10.55
CA THR A 226 -11.75 -0.64 -10.31
C THR A 226 -12.44 -0.09 -11.55
N SER A 227 -12.09 -0.62 -12.73
CA SER A 227 -12.71 -0.28 -14.01
C SER A 227 -13.07 -1.52 -14.82
N ARG A 228 -13.80 -1.33 -15.96
CA ARG A 228 -14.06 -2.42 -16.91
C ARG A 228 -12.79 -2.88 -17.63
N ARG A 229 -11.78 -2.03 -17.76
CA ARG A 229 -10.48 -2.37 -18.36
C ARG A 229 -9.65 -3.33 -17.52
N ALA A 230 -9.99 -3.51 -16.24
CA ALA A 230 -9.38 -4.54 -15.41
C ALA A 230 -9.64 -5.97 -15.95
N ASP A 231 -10.63 -6.16 -16.81
CA ASP A 231 -10.92 -7.43 -17.49
C ASP A 231 -10.17 -7.57 -18.84
N SER A 232 -9.36 -6.55 -19.22
CA SER A 232 -8.57 -6.59 -20.46
C SER A 232 -7.48 -7.66 -20.40
N GLU A 233 -7.02 -8.10 -21.57
CA GLU A 233 -5.91 -9.06 -21.65
C GLU A 233 -4.64 -8.49 -21.03
N GLN A 234 -4.34 -7.21 -21.24
CA GLN A 234 -3.22 -6.51 -20.63
C GLN A 234 -3.26 -6.55 -19.09
N ALA A 235 -4.44 -6.38 -18.49
CA ALA A 235 -4.59 -6.48 -17.03
C ALA A 235 -4.35 -7.90 -16.52
N LYS A 236 -4.86 -8.91 -17.23
CA LYS A 236 -4.64 -10.33 -16.89
C LYS A 236 -3.17 -10.71 -17.01
N GLU A 237 -2.50 -10.31 -18.09
CA GLU A 237 -1.07 -10.52 -18.28
C GLU A 237 -0.24 -9.87 -17.17
N PHE A 238 -0.60 -8.64 -16.79
CA PHE A 238 0.07 -7.93 -15.70
C PHE A 238 -0.11 -8.63 -14.35
N VAL A 239 -1.33 -9.05 -14.01
CA VAL A 239 -1.60 -9.79 -12.77
C VAL A 239 -0.93 -11.16 -12.76
N ALA A 240 -0.89 -11.86 -13.89
CA ALA A 240 -0.17 -13.13 -14.03
C ALA A 240 1.34 -12.94 -13.80
N TRP A 241 1.93 -11.92 -14.42
CA TRP A 241 3.33 -11.57 -14.23
C TRP A 241 3.65 -11.20 -12.77
N LEU A 242 2.80 -10.41 -12.10
CA LEU A 242 2.94 -10.10 -10.67
C LEU A 242 3.02 -11.38 -9.84
N ARG A 243 2.10 -12.31 -10.07
CA ARG A 243 2.02 -13.59 -9.35
C ARG A 243 3.28 -14.43 -9.58
N GLU A 244 3.67 -14.61 -10.83
CA GLU A 244 4.84 -15.41 -11.20
C GLU A 244 6.12 -14.86 -10.59
N THR A 245 6.33 -13.54 -10.71
CA THR A 245 7.54 -12.87 -10.21
C THR A 245 7.64 -12.98 -8.69
N MET A 246 6.54 -12.74 -7.96
CA MET A 246 6.55 -12.84 -6.50
C MET A 246 6.67 -14.29 -6.01
N THR A 247 6.06 -15.24 -6.69
CA THR A 247 6.20 -16.67 -6.36
C THR A 247 7.64 -17.13 -6.54
N ALA A 248 8.31 -16.70 -7.60
CA ALA A 248 9.72 -17.00 -7.83
C ALA A 248 10.62 -16.43 -6.72
N GLU A 249 10.36 -15.18 -6.30
CA GLU A 249 11.09 -14.56 -5.18
C GLU A 249 10.89 -15.31 -3.85
N ASP A 250 9.66 -15.73 -3.56
CA ASP A 250 9.34 -16.47 -2.34
C ASP A 250 10.03 -17.83 -2.33
N THR A 251 10.04 -18.53 -3.46
CA THR A 251 10.72 -19.81 -3.62
C THR A 251 12.24 -19.66 -3.39
N ALA A 252 12.84 -18.64 -4.00
CA ALA A 252 14.27 -18.35 -3.83
C ALA A 252 14.62 -18.01 -2.37
N PHE A 253 13.76 -17.23 -1.70
CA PHE A 253 13.96 -16.89 -0.28
C PHE A 253 13.89 -18.11 0.62
N HIS A 254 12.91 -18.99 0.42
CA HIS A 254 12.78 -20.22 1.21
C HIS A 254 13.96 -21.17 1.00
N ALA A 255 14.45 -21.29 -0.23
CA ALA A 255 15.62 -22.11 -0.54
C ALA A 255 16.90 -21.59 0.16
N LEU A 256 17.14 -20.27 0.12
CA LEU A 256 18.26 -19.64 0.82
C LEU A 256 18.19 -19.84 2.33
N ARG A 257 17.01 -19.66 2.92
CA ARG A 257 16.80 -19.86 4.36
C ARG A 257 17.05 -21.31 4.77
N SER A 258 16.59 -22.29 3.99
CA SER A 258 16.82 -23.70 4.24
C SER A 258 18.30 -24.07 4.14
N ALA A 259 19.02 -23.50 3.17
CA ALA A 259 20.45 -23.70 3.02
C ALA A 259 21.26 -23.15 4.21
N LEU A 260 20.91 -21.95 4.70
CA LEU A 260 21.54 -21.32 5.87
C LEU A 260 21.31 -22.10 7.17
N LEU A 261 20.14 -22.74 7.33
CA LEU A 261 19.81 -23.55 8.50
C LEU A 261 20.40 -24.97 8.43
N ALA A 262 20.83 -25.43 7.25
CA ALA A 262 21.44 -26.73 7.03
C ALA A 262 22.97 -26.72 7.13
N THR A 263 23.59 -25.54 7.28
CA THR A 263 25.03 -25.40 7.47
C THR A 263 25.32 -25.47 8.98
N PRO A 264 26.08 -26.47 9.46
CA PRO A 264 26.32 -26.72 10.89
C PRO A 264 27.15 -25.62 11.55
#